data_4975312f294640b7e22438ff453cae52
#
_entry.id   4975312f294640b7e22438ff453cae52
#
_cell.length_a   1.000
_cell.length_b   1.000
_cell.length_c   1.000
_cell.angle_alpha   90.00
_cell.angle_beta   90.00
_cell.angle_gamma   90.00
#
_symmetry.space_group_name_H-M   'P 1'
#
loop_
_entity.id
_entity.type
_entity.pdbx_description
1 polymer ?
#
loop_
_entity_poly.entity_id
_entity_poly.type
_entity_poly.pdbx_seq_one_letter_code
_entity_poly.pdbx_strand_id
1 'polypeptide(L)'
;MADVDAARRALEDALGPAEVLSDPLALRLYARDASMVEGACALVAFPRKLSDVVACVQVAAEHGLPIVPRGSGTGLAGAATPIGDSLVVVTSKMTRVLEIRPEDRLAWVEPGLPNLDLANALAPHGFTYAPDPSSQQTSSIGGNVSTNAGGPHCLAYGVTSNHVLALDVVLPDGSVERLGSEAPEAAGYDLRAVMIGSEGTLGLVAAVCVRLTPLPPAVRTMLFDFEAVEDCAAAVSAIIAGGVVPAAVEMMDRGIVIAAERFAHAGYPTDAAAILIVEVDGTPAAVRAQAEAVEAAARANRTRSVRVAADEAERALIWKGRKSAFGAVAQIAPHYHLHDCVVPRTRLAEVLTGVYAIAERHDLIVTNVFHAGDGNLHPLLSFDRRIPGTLERVLRASEEIVRLCVEAGGALSGEHGIGLEKRDFMPLVFSAEDLSAQACVREAFDPEVRMNPHKVLPDGARCGDFAMARGTDAAAAAADLPEGAWI
;
A
#
# COMPACT_ATOMS: atom_id res chain seq x y z
N MET A 1 8.61 -32.64 -8.60
CA MET A 1 9.04 -32.07 -7.30
C MET A 1 10.21 -31.14 -7.58
N ALA A 2 10.24 -29.99 -6.97
CA ALA A 2 11.33 -29.03 -7.12
C ALA A 2 12.65 -29.64 -6.63
N ASP A 3 13.74 -29.46 -7.40
CA ASP A 3 15.08 -29.86 -6.96
C ASP A 3 15.78 -28.66 -6.29
N VAL A 4 15.48 -28.46 -5.01
CA VAL A 4 15.97 -27.33 -4.21
C VAL A 4 17.50 -27.33 -4.09
N ASP A 5 18.14 -28.50 -3.97
CA ASP A 5 19.58 -28.59 -3.82
C ASP A 5 20.33 -28.26 -5.13
N ALA A 6 19.80 -28.65 -6.26
CA ALA A 6 20.35 -28.29 -7.55
C ALA A 6 20.14 -26.79 -7.82
N ALA A 7 18.93 -26.27 -7.54
CA ALA A 7 18.66 -24.84 -7.65
C ALA A 7 19.58 -23.97 -6.77
N ARG A 8 19.83 -24.41 -5.52
CA ARG A 8 20.76 -23.72 -4.62
C ARG A 8 22.16 -23.61 -5.24
N ARG A 9 22.71 -24.73 -5.72
CA ARG A 9 24.05 -24.74 -6.36
C ARG A 9 24.10 -23.84 -7.59
N ALA A 10 23.09 -23.90 -8.45
CA ALA A 10 23.00 -23.06 -9.65
C ALA A 10 22.93 -21.56 -9.30
N LEU A 11 22.18 -21.19 -8.24
CA LEU A 11 22.13 -19.81 -7.75
C LEU A 11 23.47 -19.38 -7.12
N GLU A 12 24.12 -20.24 -6.33
CA GLU A 12 25.44 -19.96 -5.75
C GLU A 12 26.51 -19.76 -6.84
N ASP A 13 26.45 -20.55 -7.94
CA ASP A 13 27.33 -20.40 -9.08
C ASP A 13 27.08 -19.09 -9.87
N ALA A 14 25.83 -18.68 -10.00
CA ALA A 14 25.44 -17.49 -10.74
C ALA A 14 25.65 -16.19 -9.96
N LEU A 15 25.31 -16.15 -8.68
CA LEU A 15 25.29 -14.96 -7.85
C LEU A 15 26.47 -14.90 -6.87
N GLY A 16 27.04 -16.02 -6.52
CA GLY A 16 27.99 -16.22 -5.42
C GLY A 16 27.30 -16.75 -4.14
N PRO A 17 27.99 -17.59 -3.36
CA PRO A 17 27.42 -18.26 -2.19
C PRO A 17 26.97 -17.31 -1.07
N ALA A 18 27.52 -16.10 -1.00
CA ALA A 18 27.11 -15.08 -0.02
C ALA A 18 25.77 -14.41 -0.35
N GLU A 19 25.26 -14.61 -1.55
CA GLU A 19 24.00 -14.03 -2.04
C GLU A 19 22.82 -15.02 -1.99
N VAL A 20 23.03 -16.24 -1.46
CA VAL A 20 21.99 -17.29 -1.38
C VAL A 20 21.88 -17.80 0.06
N LEU A 21 20.65 -17.77 0.59
CA LEU A 21 20.36 -18.34 1.91
C LEU A 21 19.57 -19.64 1.76
N SER A 22 19.99 -20.66 2.52
CA SER A 22 19.30 -21.96 2.64
C SER A 22 19.23 -22.45 4.08
N ASP A 23 19.85 -21.73 5.03
CA ASP A 23 19.78 -22.08 6.45
C ASP A 23 18.37 -21.85 7.00
N PRO A 24 17.74 -22.86 7.66
CA PRO A 24 16.36 -22.75 8.14
C PRO A 24 16.09 -21.57 9.08
N LEU A 25 17.07 -21.18 9.90
CA LEU A 25 16.90 -20.03 10.80
C LEU A 25 16.94 -18.72 10.03
N ALA A 26 17.84 -18.58 9.05
CA ALA A 26 17.93 -17.42 8.18
C ALA A 26 16.67 -17.27 7.32
N LEU A 27 16.11 -18.35 6.77
CA LEU A 27 14.90 -18.36 5.97
C LEU A 27 13.68 -17.81 6.74
N ARG A 28 13.61 -18.02 8.05
CA ARG A 28 12.51 -17.50 8.88
C ARG A 28 12.40 -15.97 8.86
N LEU A 29 13.50 -15.25 8.61
CA LEU A 29 13.47 -13.78 8.48
C LEU A 29 12.70 -13.32 7.22
N TYR A 30 12.57 -14.20 6.23
CA TYR A 30 11.91 -13.95 4.96
C TYR A 30 10.56 -14.68 4.82
N ALA A 31 10.15 -15.41 5.86
CA ALA A 31 8.91 -16.19 5.87
C ALA A 31 7.64 -15.32 5.97
N ARG A 32 7.76 -14.02 6.18
CA ARG A 32 6.63 -13.08 6.25
C ARG A 32 7.04 -11.68 5.80
N ASP A 33 6.07 -10.88 5.45
CA ASP A 33 6.19 -9.41 5.34
C ASP A 33 5.74 -8.72 6.66
N ALA A 34 5.25 -7.49 6.61
CA ALA A 34 4.74 -6.81 7.80
C ALA A 34 3.26 -7.15 8.13
N SER A 35 2.61 -8.01 7.34
CA SER A 35 1.28 -8.56 7.65
C SER A 35 1.32 -9.60 8.77
N MET A 36 0.14 -10.11 9.15
CA MET A 36 0.03 -11.18 10.14
C MET A 36 0.26 -12.59 9.55
N VAL A 37 0.39 -12.70 8.22
CA VAL A 37 0.50 -13.98 7.52
C VAL A 37 1.94 -14.48 7.59
N GLU A 38 2.12 -15.72 8.03
CA GLU A 38 3.40 -16.43 8.01
C GLU A 38 3.37 -17.54 6.95
N GLY A 39 4.48 -17.69 6.24
CA GLY A 39 4.66 -18.73 5.25
C GLY A 39 5.99 -19.47 5.41
N ALA A 40 6.46 -20.06 4.33
CA ALA A 40 7.75 -20.75 4.27
C ALA A 40 8.37 -20.61 2.86
N CYS A 41 9.70 -20.66 2.78
CA CYS A 41 10.44 -20.69 1.53
C CYS A 41 11.57 -21.73 1.60
N ALA A 42 12.02 -22.20 0.45
CA ALA A 42 13.17 -23.10 0.34
C ALA A 42 14.49 -22.35 0.24
N LEU A 43 14.51 -21.23 -0.49
CA LEU A 43 15.72 -20.45 -0.77
C LEU A 43 15.41 -18.95 -0.76
N VAL A 44 16.42 -18.14 -0.43
CA VAL A 44 16.40 -16.68 -0.60
C VAL A 44 17.61 -16.26 -1.42
N ALA A 45 17.41 -15.45 -2.47
CA ALA A 45 18.48 -14.94 -3.32
C ALA A 45 18.49 -13.40 -3.32
N PHE A 46 19.69 -12.81 -3.34
CA PHE A 46 19.91 -11.36 -3.33
C PHE A 46 20.63 -10.91 -4.60
N PRO A 47 19.91 -10.67 -5.70
CA PRO A 47 20.48 -10.10 -6.91
C PRO A 47 21.07 -8.71 -6.64
N ARG A 48 22.14 -8.35 -7.37
CA ARG A 48 22.78 -7.02 -7.29
C ARG A 48 22.65 -6.22 -8.58
N LYS A 49 22.19 -6.86 -9.66
CA LYS A 49 22.02 -6.28 -10.99
C LYS A 49 20.98 -7.07 -11.79
N LEU A 50 20.54 -6.49 -12.89
CA LEU A 50 19.52 -7.09 -13.77
C LEU A 50 19.86 -8.53 -14.19
N SER A 51 21.11 -8.82 -14.57
CA SER A 51 21.50 -10.18 -15.00
C SER A 51 21.37 -11.21 -13.88
N ASP A 52 21.51 -10.80 -12.62
CA ASP A 52 21.34 -11.70 -11.48
C ASP A 52 19.85 -12.02 -11.24
N VAL A 53 18.95 -11.03 -11.48
CA VAL A 53 17.51 -11.25 -11.45
C VAL A 53 17.10 -12.24 -12.52
N VAL A 54 17.62 -12.08 -13.75
CA VAL A 54 17.40 -13.02 -14.87
C VAL A 54 17.86 -14.43 -14.48
N ALA A 55 19.05 -14.56 -13.90
CA ALA A 55 19.56 -15.85 -13.44
C ALA A 55 18.66 -16.49 -12.38
N CYS A 56 18.14 -15.71 -11.41
CA CYS A 56 17.19 -16.22 -10.41
C CYS A 56 15.93 -16.79 -11.07
N VAL A 57 15.36 -16.08 -12.05
CA VAL A 57 14.14 -16.50 -12.75
C VAL A 57 14.41 -17.76 -13.58
N GLN A 58 15.51 -17.81 -14.32
CA GLN A 58 15.89 -18.99 -15.13
C GLN A 58 16.16 -20.23 -14.29
N VAL A 59 16.90 -20.10 -13.19
CA VAL A 59 17.13 -21.21 -12.26
C VAL A 59 15.84 -21.71 -11.63
N ALA A 60 14.96 -20.79 -11.21
CA ALA A 60 13.66 -21.17 -10.67
C ALA A 60 12.81 -21.91 -11.71
N ALA A 61 12.82 -21.46 -12.97
CA ALA A 61 12.13 -22.12 -14.08
C ALA A 61 12.67 -23.54 -14.34
N GLU A 62 14.00 -23.70 -14.41
CA GLU A 62 14.65 -24.97 -14.69
C GLU A 62 14.39 -26.02 -13.59
N HIS A 63 14.34 -25.58 -12.32
CA HIS A 63 14.18 -26.45 -11.17
C HIS A 63 12.75 -26.52 -10.61
N GLY A 64 11.78 -25.87 -11.27
CA GLY A 64 10.35 -25.93 -10.90
C GLY A 64 10.01 -25.23 -9.58
N LEU A 65 10.77 -24.19 -9.20
CA LEU A 65 10.52 -23.40 -8.01
C LEU A 65 9.56 -22.24 -8.30
N PRO A 66 8.52 -22.03 -7.49
CA PRO A 66 7.79 -20.77 -7.49
C PRO A 66 8.71 -19.61 -7.05
N ILE A 67 8.46 -18.41 -7.58
CA ILE A 67 9.23 -17.21 -7.25
C ILE A 67 8.34 -16.28 -6.43
N VAL A 68 8.87 -15.75 -5.33
CA VAL A 68 8.25 -14.68 -4.56
C VAL A 68 9.14 -13.44 -4.62
N PRO A 69 8.78 -12.43 -5.42
CA PRO A 69 9.49 -11.16 -5.44
C PRO A 69 9.35 -10.44 -4.09
N ARG A 70 10.45 -9.87 -3.61
CA ARG A 70 10.48 -9.15 -2.35
C ARG A 70 11.37 -7.91 -2.44
N GLY A 71 10.82 -6.76 -2.08
CA GLY A 71 11.61 -5.56 -1.77
C GLY A 71 12.09 -5.59 -0.32
N SER A 72 11.75 -4.58 0.45
CA SER A 72 12.09 -4.47 1.88
C SER A 72 11.16 -5.28 2.79
N GLY A 73 10.05 -5.82 2.29
CA GLY A 73 9.10 -6.62 3.08
C GLY A 73 8.23 -5.80 4.03
N THR A 74 7.98 -4.54 3.70
CA THR A 74 7.12 -3.63 4.48
C THR A 74 5.63 -3.74 4.12
N GLY A 75 5.27 -4.59 3.14
CA GLY A 75 3.88 -4.81 2.72
C GLY A 75 3.01 -5.36 3.86
N LEU A 76 1.72 -5.02 3.82
CA LEU A 76 0.76 -5.27 4.91
C LEU A 76 -0.36 -6.24 4.52
N ALA A 77 -0.30 -6.82 3.32
CA ALA A 77 -1.32 -7.74 2.80
C ALA A 77 -0.82 -9.18 2.55
N GLY A 78 0.43 -9.49 2.90
CA GLY A 78 1.01 -10.81 2.66
C GLY A 78 1.51 -11.02 1.22
N ALA A 79 1.67 -9.95 0.42
CA ALA A 79 2.14 -10.05 -0.95
C ALA A 79 3.55 -10.63 -1.07
N ALA A 80 4.47 -10.27 -0.14
CA ALA A 80 5.83 -10.77 -0.11
C ALA A 80 6.03 -11.97 0.84
N THR A 81 4.94 -12.55 1.38
CA THR A 81 4.98 -13.76 2.21
C THR A 81 5.08 -14.99 1.30
N PRO A 82 6.13 -15.80 1.41
CA PRO A 82 6.30 -16.98 0.57
C PRO A 82 5.36 -18.12 0.97
N ILE A 83 5.00 -18.96 -0.01
CA ILE A 83 4.18 -20.16 0.21
C ILE A 83 4.93 -21.37 -0.33
N GLY A 84 5.03 -22.42 0.50
CA GLY A 84 5.66 -23.68 0.11
C GLY A 84 7.16 -23.53 -0.20
N ASP A 85 7.66 -24.44 -1.05
CA ASP A 85 9.08 -24.52 -1.42
C ASP A 85 9.44 -23.49 -2.50
N SER A 86 9.27 -22.19 -2.19
CA SER A 86 9.53 -21.09 -3.12
C SER A 86 10.94 -20.53 -3.01
N LEU A 87 11.41 -19.88 -4.09
CA LEU A 87 12.56 -18.99 -4.12
C LEU A 87 12.10 -17.56 -3.85
N VAL A 88 12.56 -16.95 -2.76
CA VAL A 88 12.34 -15.51 -2.49
C VAL A 88 13.46 -14.73 -3.15
N VAL A 89 13.13 -13.83 -4.10
CA VAL A 89 14.09 -12.95 -4.78
C VAL A 89 14.03 -11.56 -4.16
N VAL A 90 15.08 -11.19 -3.41
CA VAL A 90 15.12 -9.98 -2.60
C VAL A 90 15.94 -8.89 -3.29
N THR A 91 15.28 -7.86 -3.78
CA THR A 91 15.93 -6.79 -4.56
C THR A 91 16.61 -5.71 -3.71
N SER A 92 16.63 -5.84 -2.38
CA SER A 92 17.15 -4.81 -1.45
C SER A 92 18.63 -4.45 -1.62
N LYS A 93 19.40 -5.21 -2.40
CA LYS A 93 20.80 -4.90 -2.76
C LYS A 93 20.93 -4.13 -4.09
N MET A 94 19.83 -3.88 -4.79
CA MET A 94 19.76 -3.10 -6.01
C MET A 94 19.26 -1.69 -5.68
N THR A 95 20.14 -0.80 -5.21
CA THR A 95 19.76 0.48 -4.59
C THR A 95 20.30 1.72 -5.29
N ARG A 96 20.76 1.58 -6.54
CA ARG A 96 21.36 2.71 -7.27
C ARG A 96 20.32 3.63 -7.87
N VAL A 97 20.58 4.94 -7.81
CA VAL A 97 20.01 5.90 -8.76
C VAL A 97 20.84 5.78 -10.05
N LEU A 98 20.20 5.33 -11.12
CA LEU A 98 20.88 5.05 -12.40
C LEU A 98 21.09 6.32 -13.21
N GLU A 99 20.08 7.20 -13.21
CA GLU A 99 20.11 8.45 -13.94
C GLU A 99 19.11 9.46 -13.33
N ILE A 100 19.45 10.75 -13.32
CA ILE A 100 18.52 11.85 -13.02
C ILE A 100 18.58 12.84 -14.19
N ARG A 101 17.44 13.11 -14.82
CA ARG A 101 17.28 14.11 -15.90
C ARG A 101 16.22 15.15 -15.49
N PRO A 102 16.65 16.25 -14.83
CA PRO A 102 15.73 17.30 -14.37
C PRO A 102 14.98 17.98 -15.53
N GLU A 103 15.61 18.11 -16.70
CA GLU A 103 15.04 18.74 -17.90
C GLU A 103 13.84 17.96 -18.42
N ASP A 104 13.90 16.63 -18.36
CA ASP A 104 12.82 15.73 -18.76
C ASP A 104 11.89 15.38 -17.57
N ARG A 105 12.22 15.87 -16.36
CA ARG A 105 11.52 15.54 -15.11
C ARG A 105 11.38 14.05 -14.88
N LEU A 106 12.46 13.31 -15.06
CA LEU A 106 12.47 11.87 -14.79
C LEU A 106 13.78 11.41 -14.12
N ALA A 107 13.72 10.24 -13.50
CA ALA A 107 14.88 9.51 -13.04
C ALA A 107 14.68 8.00 -13.24
N TRP A 108 15.78 7.31 -13.57
CA TRP A 108 15.85 5.86 -13.56
C TRP A 108 16.50 5.37 -12.28
N VAL A 109 15.87 4.39 -11.65
CA VAL A 109 16.31 3.84 -10.35
C VAL A 109 16.19 2.33 -10.32
N GLU A 110 17.01 1.70 -9.48
CA GLU A 110 16.90 0.29 -9.16
C GLU A 110 15.75 0.02 -8.17
N PRO A 111 15.14 -1.18 -8.21
CA PRO A 111 13.91 -1.49 -7.47
C PRO A 111 14.09 -1.54 -5.96
N GLY A 112 15.29 -1.81 -5.46
CA GLY A 112 15.60 -1.88 -4.03
C GLY A 112 15.90 -0.53 -3.37
N LEU A 113 15.98 0.57 -4.14
CA LEU A 113 16.23 1.91 -3.61
C LEU A 113 15.12 2.29 -2.62
N PRO A 114 15.45 2.69 -1.35
CA PRO A 114 14.46 3.20 -0.42
C PRO A 114 13.76 4.46 -0.96
N ASN A 115 12.45 4.55 -0.72
CA ASN A 115 11.63 5.65 -1.21
C ASN A 115 12.15 7.02 -0.76
N LEU A 116 12.49 7.18 0.54
CA LEU A 116 13.03 8.42 1.08
C LEU A 116 14.41 8.77 0.51
N ASP A 117 15.24 7.78 0.22
CA ASP A 117 16.57 8.01 -0.36
C ASP A 117 16.46 8.57 -1.78
N LEU A 118 15.45 8.14 -2.55
CA LEU A 118 15.14 8.76 -3.83
C LEU A 118 14.73 10.23 -3.65
N ALA A 119 13.80 10.53 -2.76
CA ALA A 119 13.39 11.91 -2.49
C ALA A 119 14.59 12.80 -2.07
N ASN A 120 15.46 12.29 -1.22
CA ASN A 120 16.69 12.97 -0.79
C ASN A 120 17.68 13.19 -1.95
N ALA A 121 17.81 12.23 -2.86
CA ALA A 121 18.67 12.37 -4.05
C ALA A 121 18.14 13.42 -5.03
N LEU A 122 16.81 13.62 -5.12
CA LEU A 122 16.15 14.57 -6.00
C LEU A 122 16.12 16.01 -5.47
N ALA A 123 16.11 16.17 -4.13
CA ALA A 123 15.97 17.47 -3.47
C ALA A 123 17.01 18.53 -3.93
N PRO A 124 18.32 18.21 -4.12
CA PRO A 124 19.30 19.17 -4.66
C PRO A 124 18.99 19.69 -6.05
N HIS A 125 18.16 18.97 -6.81
CA HIS A 125 17.71 19.36 -8.15
C HIS A 125 16.39 20.13 -8.14
N GLY A 126 15.79 20.40 -6.95
CA GLY A 126 14.50 21.08 -6.81
C GLY A 126 13.29 20.20 -7.04
N PHE A 127 13.46 18.88 -6.94
CA PHE A 127 12.41 17.88 -7.15
C PHE A 127 12.27 16.93 -5.98
N THR A 128 11.15 16.19 -5.97
CA THR A 128 10.90 15.06 -5.07
C THR A 128 10.21 13.93 -5.85
N TYR A 129 10.13 12.76 -5.22
CA TYR A 129 9.22 11.68 -5.59
C TYR A 129 8.00 11.77 -4.66
N ALA A 130 6.84 12.08 -5.24
CA ALA A 130 5.67 12.48 -4.43
C ALA A 130 5.02 11.34 -3.62
N PRO A 131 4.89 10.08 -4.10
CA PRO A 131 4.37 9.00 -3.28
C PRO A 131 5.23 8.77 -2.03
N ASP A 132 4.65 8.98 -0.84
CA ASP A 132 5.37 8.94 0.43
C ASP A 132 4.68 8.03 1.46
N PRO A 133 4.62 6.71 1.23
CA PRO A 133 4.01 5.79 2.18
C PRO A 133 4.61 5.97 3.58
N SER A 134 3.83 5.66 4.63
CA SER A 134 4.31 5.76 6.01
C SER A 134 5.60 4.97 6.26
N SER A 135 5.86 3.96 5.45
CA SER A 135 7.09 3.14 5.43
C SER A 135 8.22 3.72 4.57
N GLN A 136 8.15 4.94 4.05
CA GLN A 136 9.10 5.53 3.08
C GLN A 136 10.58 5.42 3.47
N GLN A 137 10.89 5.36 4.77
CA GLN A 137 12.28 5.21 5.25
C GLN A 137 12.88 3.84 4.92
N THR A 138 12.04 2.84 4.69
CA THR A 138 12.45 1.45 4.49
C THR A 138 11.83 0.81 3.25
N SER A 139 10.64 1.22 2.83
CA SER A 139 10.00 0.67 1.63
C SER A 139 10.81 0.99 0.37
N SER A 140 10.93 0.01 -0.51
CA SER A 140 11.69 0.13 -1.76
C SER A 140 10.80 0.58 -2.93
N ILE A 141 11.37 1.27 -3.91
CA ILE A 141 10.65 1.74 -5.10
C ILE A 141 9.99 0.59 -5.84
N GLY A 142 10.69 -0.54 -6.05
CA GLY A 142 10.09 -1.73 -6.69
C GLY A 142 8.95 -2.35 -5.89
N GLY A 143 9.03 -2.30 -4.54
CA GLY A 143 7.93 -2.68 -3.66
C GLY A 143 6.74 -1.73 -3.80
N ASN A 144 6.98 -0.42 -3.81
CA ASN A 144 5.92 0.59 -4.02
C ASN A 144 5.24 0.41 -5.40
N VAL A 145 5.98 0.11 -6.46
CA VAL A 145 5.43 -0.22 -7.78
C VAL A 145 4.56 -1.47 -7.71
N SER A 146 5.06 -2.53 -7.07
CA SER A 146 4.36 -3.83 -7.04
C SER A 146 3.03 -3.78 -6.29
N THR A 147 2.87 -2.91 -5.29
CA THR A 147 1.63 -2.74 -4.53
C THR A 147 0.83 -1.49 -4.94
N ASN A 148 1.33 -0.70 -5.90
CA ASN A 148 0.80 0.63 -6.21
C ASN A 148 0.67 1.50 -4.95
N ALA A 149 1.72 1.55 -4.14
CA ALA A 149 1.70 2.18 -2.83
C ALA A 149 1.27 3.65 -2.89
N GLY A 150 0.51 4.05 -1.88
CA GLY A 150 0.05 5.41 -1.67
C GLY A 150 0.80 6.14 -0.56
N GLY A 151 0.09 6.96 0.21
CA GLY A 151 0.60 7.75 1.33
C GLY A 151 -0.19 9.04 1.55
N PRO A 152 0.19 9.85 2.55
CA PRO A 152 -0.52 11.07 2.92
C PRO A 152 -0.76 12.07 1.79
N HIS A 153 0.17 12.14 0.82
CA HIS A 153 0.11 13.13 -0.26
C HIS A 153 -0.63 12.63 -1.52
N CYS A 154 -1.24 11.44 -1.48
CA CYS A 154 -1.95 10.87 -2.64
C CYS A 154 -3.16 11.67 -3.07
N LEU A 155 -3.84 12.35 -2.15
CA LEU A 155 -5.00 13.18 -2.48
C LEU A 155 -4.68 14.22 -3.59
N ALA A 156 -3.53 14.90 -3.47
CA ALA A 156 -3.12 15.93 -4.43
C ALA A 156 -2.28 15.38 -5.57
N TYR A 157 -1.40 14.43 -5.29
CA TYR A 157 -0.37 14.01 -6.24
C TYR A 157 -0.65 12.64 -6.87
N GLY A 158 -1.58 11.85 -6.31
CA GLY A 158 -1.86 10.49 -6.78
C GLY A 158 -0.91 9.45 -6.17
N VAL A 159 -1.20 8.20 -6.46
CA VAL A 159 -0.46 7.01 -6.02
C VAL A 159 0.73 6.71 -6.95
N THR A 160 1.49 5.67 -6.67
CA THR A 160 2.69 5.26 -7.42
C THR A 160 2.46 5.19 -8.94
N SER A 161 1.31 4.69 -9.41
CA SER A 161 1.00 4.58 -10.85
C SER A 161 1.00 5.92 -11.59
N ASN A 162 0.71 7.03 -10.90
CA ASN A 162 0.74 8.38 -11.46
C ASN A 162 2.18 8.88 -11.69
N HIS A 163 3.17 8.25 -11.06
CA HIS A 163 4.55 8.69 -11.02
C HIS A 163 5.54 7.74 -11.70
N VAL A 164 5.09 6.62 -12.23
CA VAL A 164 5.93 5.68 -13.00
C VAL A 164 5.71 5.92 -14.49
N LEU A 165 6.78 6.12 -15.24
CA LEU A 165 6.77 6.33 -16.69
C LEU A 165 7.08 5.04 -17.45
N ALA A 166 8.07 4.27 -16.97
CA ALA A 166 8.47 3.00 -17.57
C ALA A 166 9.03 2.04 -16.51
N LEU A 167 9.01 0.76 -16.85
CA LEU A 167 9.53 -0.32 -16.05
C LEU A 167 10.39 -1.24 -16.90
N ASP A 168 11.56 -1.64 -16.42
CA ASP A 168 12.25 -2.84 -16.94
C ASP A 168 11.83 -4.01 -16.04
N VAL A 169 11.25 -5.04 -16.64
CA VAL A 169 10.66 -6.20 -15.96
C VAL A 169 11.28 -7.48 -16.46
N VAL A 170 11.63 -8.39 -15.54
CA VAL A 170 11.99 -9.77 -15.88
C VAL A 170 10.73 -10.60 -15.85
N LEU A 171 10.35 -11.16 -16.99
CA LEU A 171 9.18 -12.02 -17.16
C LEU A 171 9.44 -13.47 -16.67
N PRO A 172 8.40 -14.29 -16.49
CA PRO A 172 8.54 -15.66 -15.96
C PRO A 172 9.43 -16.60 -16.79
N ASP A 173 9.66 -16.29 -18.07
CA ASP A 173 10.58 -17.01 -18.96
C ASP A 173 12.04 -16.50 -18.89
N GLY A 174 12.30 -15.46 -18.09
CA GLY A 174 13.60 -14.83 -17.94
C GLY A 174 13.92 -13.76 -19.01
N SER A 175 12.99 -13.47 -19.93
CA SER A 175 13.14 -12.34 -20.85
C SER A 175 13.03 -11.01 -20.10
N VAL A 176 13.65 -9.97 -20.66
CA VAL A 176 13.60 -8.61 -20.08
C VAL A 176 12.84 -7.71 -21.04
N GLU A 177 11.74 -7.14 -20.54
CA GLU A 177 10.89 -6.27 -21.33
C GLU A 177 10.80 -4.87 -20.71
N ARG A 178 10.80 -3.85 -21.58
CA ARG A 178 10.50 -2.48 -21.16
C ARG A 178 9.03 -2.16 -21.40
N LEU A 179 8.31 -1.91 -20.32
CA LEU A 179 6.90 -1.51 -20.32
C LEU A 179 6.79 -0.02 -20.08
N GLY A 180 6.03 0.69 -20.95
CA GLY A 180 5.95 2.15 -20.93
C GLY A 180 7.10 2.82 -21.70
N SER A 181 7.26 4.12 -21.51
CA SER A 181 8.31 4.91 -22.15
C SER A 181 8.65 6.14 -21.30
N GLU A 182 9.79 6.78 -21.60
CA GLU A 182 10.17 8.04 -20.94
C GLU A 182 9.27 9.22 -21.35
N ALA A 183 8.53 9.08 -22.44
CA ALA A 183 7.49 10.03 -22.83
C ALA A 183 6.26 9.89 -21.93
N PRO A 184 5.51 10.99 -21.66
CA PRO A 184 4.35 10.96 -20.77
C PRO A 184 3.25 10.00 -21.20
N GLU A 185 3.13 9.70 -22.48
CA GLU A 185 2.10 8.82 -23.04
C GLU A 185 2.75 7.71 -23.88
N ALA A 186 2.28 6.48 -23.71
CA ALA A 186 2.64 5.32 -24.52
C ALA A 186 1.55 5.01 -25.53
N ALA A 187 1.94 4.56 -26.73
CA ALA A 187 1.01 4.07 -27.74
C ALA A 187 0.53 2.64 -27.39
N GLY A 188 -0.73 2.30 -27.66
CA GLY A 188 -1.30 0.98 -27.44
C GLY A 188 -1.82 0.78 -26.01
N TYR A 189 -1.97 -0.49 -25.62
CA TYR A 189 -2.40 -0.83 -24.25
C TYR A 189 -1.31 -0.49 -23.22
N ASP A 190 -1.70 0.09 -22.10
CA ASP A 190 -0.79 0.44 -21.02
C ASP A 190 -0.42 -0.79 -20.16
N LEU A 191 0.49 -1.63 -20.67
CA LEU A 191 0.99 -2.79 -19.95
C LEU A 191 1.81 -2.40 -18.70
N ARG A 192 2.35 -1.18 -18.66
CA ARG A 192 2.97 -0.62 -17.46
C ARG A 192 1.95 -0.51 -16.32
N ALA A 193 0.75 0.02 -16.58
CA ALA A 193 -0.31 0.12 -15.59
C ALA A 193 -0.80 -1.26 -15.13
N VAL A 194 -0.83 -2.26 -16.01
CA VAL A 194 -1.14 -3.66 -15.65
C VAL A 194 -0.07 -4.25 -14.71
N MET A 195 1.20 -3.90 -14.89
CA MET A 195 2.29 -4.38 -14.03
C MET A 195 2.30 -3.71 -12.65
N ILE A 196 1.93 -2.42 -12.58
CA ILE A 196 1.85 -1.67 -11.31
C ILE A 196 0.68 -2.19 -10.48
N GLY A 197 0.92 -2.56 -9.22
CA GLY A 197 -0.09 -3.17 -8.35
C GLY A 197 -0.32 -4.66 -8.59
N SER A 198 0.48 -5.30 -9.48
CA SER A 198 0.38 -6.75 -9.73
C SER A 198 0.95 -7.61 -8.59
N GLU A 199 1.57 -7.01 -7.59
CA GLU A 199 2.18 -7.70 -6.43
C GLU A 199 3.19 -8.79 -6.83
N GLY A 200 3.88 -8.58 -7.96
CA GLY A 200 4.86 -9.52 -8.49
C GLY A 200 4.28 -10.80 -9.08
N THR A 201 2.98 -10.84 -9.38
CA THR A 201 2.33 -12.01 -9.99
C THR A 201 2.51 -12.09 -11.50
N LEU A 202 2.95 -11.01 -12.15
CA LEU A 202 3.12 -10.92 -13.60
C LEU A 202 4.59 -10.88 -14.03
N GLY A 203 5.50 -10.59 -13.12
CA GLY A 203 6.94 -10.46 -13.38
C GLY A 203 7.66 -9.80 -12.22
N LEU A 204 8.98 -9.64 -12.34
CA LEU A 204 9.84 -9.03 -11.36
C LEU A 204 10.38 -7.70 -11.87
N VAL A 205 10.04 -6.58 -11.18
CA VAL A 205 10.52 -5.24 -11.53
C VAL A 205 12.02 -5.16 -11.26
N ALA A 206 12.81 -4.76 -12.26
CA ALA A 206 14.27 -4.68 -12.21
C ALA A 206 14.82 -3.25 -12.33
N ALA A 207 14.08 -2.34 -12.96
CA ALA A 207 14.36 -0.90 -12.95
C ALA A 207 13.07 -0.11 -13.12
N VAL A 208 13.04 1.12 -12.60
CA VAL A 208 11.86 2.00 -12.62
C VAL A 208 12.27 3.38 -13.15
N CYS A 209 11.56 3.87 -14.16
CA CYS A 209 11.59 5.26 -14.58
C CYS A 209 10.48 6.02 -13.85
N VAL A 210 10.85 6.96 -13.00
CA VAL A 210 9.91 7.76 -12.22
C VAL A 210 9.81 9.18 -12.75
N ARG A 211 8.61 9.77 -12.65
CA ARG A 211 8.35 11.19 -12.90
C ARG A 211 8.74 12.00 -11.67
N LEU A 212 9.43 13.11 -11.88
CA LEU A 212 9.84 14.03 -10.81
C LEU A 212 8.78 15.10 -10.61
N THR A 213 8.41 15.30 -9.33
CA THR A 213 7.49 16.35 -8.89
C THR A 213 8.31 17.54 -8.39
N PRO A 214 8.10 18.77 -8.90
CA PRO A 214 8.78 19.95 -8.37
C PRO A 214 8.47 20.16 -6.90
N LEU A 215 9.47 20.54 -6.11
CA LEU A 215 9.25 20.94 -4.72
C LEU A 215 8.35 22.18 -4.68
N PRO A 216 7.30 22.21 -3.85
CA PRO A 216 6.42 23.37 -3.74
C PRO A 216 7.17 24.55 -3.12
N PRO A 217 6.98 25.77 -3.66
CA PRO A 217 7.65 26.98 -3.14
C PRO A 217 7.15 27.43 -1.76
N ALA A 218 5.99 26.96 -1.33
CA ALA A 218 5.44 27.18 0.00
C ALA A 218 4.59 26.00 0.45
N VAL A 219 4.63 25.74 1.76
CA VAL A 219 3.83 24.69 2.43
C VAL A 219 3.26 25.28 3.72
N ARG A 220 2.06 24.88 4.11
CA ARG A 220 1.45 25.24 5.38
C ARG A 220 0.72 24.06 6.00
N THR A 221 1.15 23.65 7.20
CA THR A 221 0.56 22.55 7.96
C THR A 221 -0.30 23.12 9.09
N MET A 222 -1.51 22.61 9.22
CA MET A 222 -2.51 23.00 10.21
C MET A 222 -3.00 21.78 10.97
N LEU A 223 -3.15 21.91 12.29
CA LEU A 223 -3.72 20.89 13.17
C LEU A 223 -5.03 21.44 13.75
N PHE A 224 -6.09 20.68 13.57
CA PHE A 224 -7.43 20.96 14.08
C PHE A 224 -7.81 19.87 15.08
N ASP A 225 -8.64 20.20 16.09
CA ASP A 225 -9.16 19.23 17.04
C ASP A 225 -10.67 19.36 17.22
N PHE A 226 -11.33 18.21 17.50
CA PHE A 226 -12.79 18.11 17.52
C PHE A 226 -13.27 17.33 18.75
N GLU A 227 -14.48 17.68 19.23
CA GLU A 227 -15.15 16.95 20.32
C GLU A 227 -15.89 15.69 19.85
N ALA A 228 -16.14 15.57 18.53
CA ALA A 228 -16.80 14.42 17.92
C ALA A 228 -16.05 13.99 16.63
N VAL A 229 -15.96 12.67 16.42
CA VAL A 229 -15.36 12.06 15.19
C VAL A 229 -16.17 12.47 13.97
N GLU A 230 -17.49 12.56 14.09
CA GLU A 230 -18.42 12.95 13.03
C GLU A 230 -18.17 14.39 12.55
N ASP A 231 -17.86 15.32 13.46
CA ASP A 231 -17.53 16.70 13.13
C ASP A 231 -16.23 16.79 12.35
N CYS A 232 -15.24 16.00 12.74
CA CYS A 232 -13.98 15.90 12.03
C CYS A 232 -14.18 15.35 10.61
N ALA A 233 -14.95 14.27 10.44
CA ALA A 233 -15.27 13.70 9.13
C ALA A 233 -16.09 14.67 8.25
N ALA A 234 -17.02 15.42 8.85
CA ALA A 234 -17.77 16.45 8.14
C ALA A 234 -16.87 17.61 7.67
N ALA A 235 -15.87 17.99 8.49
CA ALA A 235 -14.88 18.98 8.08
C ALA A 235 -14.06 18.55 6.88
N VAL A 236 -13.61 17.29 6.82
CA VAL A 236 -12.93 16.70 5.66
C VAL A 236 -13.79 16.84 4.39
N SER A 237 -15.04 16.40 4.47
CA SER A 237 -15.97 16.49 3.34
C SER A 237 -16.20 17.92 2.89
N ALA A 238 -16.35 18.86 3.84
CA ALA A 238 -16.57 20.29 3.56
C ALA A 238 -15.34 20.96 2.90
N ILE A 239 -14.11 20.60 3.31
CA ILE A 239 -12.87 21.12 2.71
C ILE A 239 -12.84 20.75 1.21
N ILE A 240 -13.05 19.49 0.90
CA ILE A 240 -12.97 18.99 -0.48
C ILE A 240 -14.15 19.56 -1.32
N ALA A 241 -15.37 19.55 -0.79
CA ALA A 241 -16.56 20.12 -1.46
C ALA A 241 -16.41 21.63 -1.70
N GLY A 242 -15.64 22.33 -0.86
CA GLY A 242 -15.29 23.73 -1.02
C GLY A 242 -14.29 24.03 -2.15
N GLY A 243 -13.83 22.99 -2.89
CA GLY A 243 -12.92 23.14 -4.03
C GLY A 243 -11.44 23.22 -3.64
N VAL A 244 -11.09 22.97 -2.36
CA VAL A 244 -9.70 22.86 -1.92
C VAL A 244 -9.26 21.41 -2.05
N VAL A 245 -8.13 21.19 -2.73
CA VAL A 245 -7.44 19.89 -2.77
C VAL A 245 -6.12 20.06 -1.99
N PRO A 246 -6.12 19.80 -0.67
CA PRO A 246 -4.90 19.90 0.13
C PRO A 246 -3.85 18.89 -0.30
N ALA A 247 -2.58 19.19 -0.04
CA ALA A 247 -1.48 18.24 -0.24
C ALA A 247 -1.68 16.99 0.60
N ALA A 248 -2.18 17.13 1.84
CA ALA A 248 -2.53 15.99 2.70
C ALA A 248 -3.69 16.34 3.64
N VAL A 249 -4.53 15.35 3.98
CA VAL A 249 -5.60 15.44 4.99
C VAL A 249 -5.63 14.15 5.81
N GLU A 250 -5.13 14.22 7.04
CA GLU A 250 -4.90 13.07 7.91
C GLU A 250 -5.76 13.15 9.17
N MET A 251 -6.49 12.08 9.47
CA MET A 251 -7.32 12.01 10.67
C MET A 251 -6.78 10.98 11.66
N MET A 252 -6.86 11.32 12.95
CA MET A 252 -6.50 10.43 14.06
C MET A 252 -7.57 10.51 15.14
N ASP A 253 -8.06 9.36 15.62
CA ASP A 253 -8.97 9.33 16.77
C ASP A 253 -8.23 9.45 18.10
N ARG A 254 -9.01 9.62 19.19
CA ARG A 254 -8.46 9.83 20.54
C ARG A 254 -7.49 8.73 20.97
N GLY A 255 -7.79 7.48 20.64
CA GLY A 255 -6.99 6.33 21.07
C GLY A 255 -5.58 6.40 20.51
N ILE A 256 -5.48 6.67 19.20
CA ILE A 256 -4.19 6.78 18.53
C ILE A 256 -3.49 8.11 18.84
N VAL A 257 -4.22 9.21 19.05
CA VAL A 257 -3.67 10.50 19.49
C VAL A 257 -2.93 10.36 20.81
N ILE A 258 -3.54 9.69 21.81
CA ILE A 258 -2.91 9.43 23.12
C ILE A 258 -1.63 8.58 22.95
N ALA A 259 -1.68 7.52 22.15
CA ALA A 259 -0.52 6.66 21.91
C ALA A 259 0.60 7.39 21.19
N ALA A 260 0.27 8.14 20.12
CA ALA A 260 1.24 8.92 19.34
C ALA A 260 1.88 10.05 20.17
N GLU A 261 1.10 10.75 21.00
CA GLU A 261 1.61 11.83 21.85
C GLU A 261 2.61 11.30 22.89
N ARG A 262 2.32 10.16 23.53
CA ARG A 262 3.26 9.51 24.47
C ARG A 262 4.58 9.12 23.81
N PHE A 263 4.57 8.85 22.52
CA PHE A 263 5.75 8.41 21.78
C PHE A 263 6.53 9.58 21.17
N ALA A 264 5.84 10.52 20.53
CA ALA A 264 6.44 11.56 19.70
C ALA A 264 6.55 12.93 20.39
N HIS A 265 5.74 13.19 21.42
CA HIS A 265 5.61 14.49 22.10
C HIS A 265 5.36 15.64 21.11
N ALA A 266 4.40 15.46 20.21
CA ALA A 266 4.06 16.39 19.15
C ALA A 266 3.18 17.57 19.63
N GLY A 267 2.73 17.56 20.88
CA GLY A 267 1.81 18.53 21.45
C GLY A 267 0.40 18.34 20.95
N TYR A 268 -0.02 17.11 20.71
CA TYR A 268 -1.38 16.79 20.31
C TYR A 268 -2.37 16.92 21.48
N PRO A 269 -3.59 17.44 21.25
CA PRO A 269 -4.63 17.55 22.29
C PRO A 269 -5.22 16.17 22.61
N THR A 270 -4.74 15.54 23.67
CA THR A 270 -5.15 14.17 24.08
C THR A 270 -6.58 14.07 24.65
N ASP A 271 -7.23 15.19 24.89
CA ASP A 271 -8.62 15.31 25.33
C ASP A 271 -9.61 15.39 24.14
N ALA A 272 -9.11 15.63 22.91
CA ALA A 272 -9.94 15.64 21.71
C ALA A 272 -10.48 14.24 21.37
N ALA A 273 -11.67 14.15 20.78
CA ALA A 273 -12.19 12.91 20.21
C ALA A 273 -11.49 12.53 18.90
N ALA A 274 -11.13 13.53 18.12
CA ALA A 274 -10.34 13.38 16.90
C ALA A 274 -9.50 14.63 16.63
N ILE A 275 -8.38 14.44 15.91
CA ILE A 275 -7.60 15.51 15.31
C ILE A 275 -7.57 15.36 13.80
N LEU A 276 -7.41 16.50 13.12
CA LEU A 276 -7.23 16.58 11.67
C LEU A 276 -5.95 17.36 11.36
N ILE A 277 -5.03 16.76 10.64
CA ILE A 277 -3.84 17.42 10.11
C ILE A 277 -4.12 17.72 8.65
N VAL A 278 -4.03 18.99 8.26
CA VAL A 278 -4.20 19.42 6.87
C VAL A 278 -2.96 20.15 6.43
N GLU A 279 -2.41 19.74 5.31
CA GLU A 279 -1.29 20.42 4.67
C GLU A 279 -1.72 20.96 3.31
N VAL A 280 -1.44 22.22 3.05
CA VAL A 280 -1.64 22.86 1.74
C VAL A 280 -0.31 23.35 1.21
N ASP A 281 -0.11 23.26 -0.09
CA ASP A 281 1.12 23.62 -0.75
C ASP A 281 0.89 24.37 -2.07
N GLY A 282 1.98 24.86 -2.67
CA GLY A 282 1.95 25.60 -3.92
C GLY A 282 2.56 27.00 -3.80
N THR A 283 2.07 27.96 -4.59
CA THR A 283 2.55 29.35 -4.49
C THR A 283 2.14 29.99 -3.17
N PRO A 284 2.92 30.96 -2.62
CA PRO A 284 2.58 31.60 -1.34
C PRO A 284 1.18 32.24 -1.30
N ALA A 285 0.68 32.72 -2.45
CA ALA A 285 -0.68 33.28 -2.53
C ALA A 285 -1.74 32.18 -2.49
N ALA A 286 -1.54 31.08 -3.21
CA ALA A 286 -2.44 29.94 -3.20
C ALA A 286 -2.51 29.28 -1.82
N VAL A 287 -1.36 29.07 -1.17
CA VAL A 287 -1.27 28.50 0.18
C VAL A 287 -2.05 29.33 1.20
N ARG A 288 -1.98 30.67 1.14
CA ARG A 288 -2.78 31.55 2.02
C ARG A 288 -4.28 31.38 1.79
N ALA A 289 -4.71 31.44 0.54
CA ALA A 289 -6.14 31.34 0.20
C ALA A 289 -6.71 29.94 0.57
N GLN A 290 -5.97 28.88 0.29
CA GLN A 290 -6.36 27.52 0.65
C GLN A 290 -6.43 27.34 2.17
N ALA A 291 -5.43 27.83 2.92
CA ALA A 291 -5.41 27.74 4.38
C ALA A 291 -6.61 28.46 5.02
N GLU A 292 -6.96 29.65 4.52
CA GLU A 292 -8.14 30.39 4.97
C GLU A 292 -9.44 29.62 4.70
N ALA A 293 -9.57 28.99 3.52
CA ALA A 293 -10.73 28.19 3.16
C ALA A 293 -10.83 26.91 4.02
N VAL A 294 -9.71 26.23 4.27
CA VAL A 294 -9.63 25.05 5.15
C VAL A 294 -10.05 25.43 6.58
N GLU A 295 -9.51 26.52 7.12
CA GLU A 295 -9.85 26.99 8.46
C GLU A 295 -11.34 27.34 8.57
N ALA A 296 -11.90 28.02 7.58
CA ALA A 296 -13.32 28.35 7.53
C ALA A 296 -14.21 27.08 7.52
N ALA A 297 -13.85 26.09 6.72
CA ALA A 297 -14.56 24.81 6.67
C ALA A 297 -14.46 24.05 8.01
N ALA A 298 -13.29 24.01 8.64
CA ALA A 298 -13.12 23.37 9.96
C ALA A 298 -13.94 24.07 11.04
N ARG A 299 -13.95 25.42 11.07
CA ARG A 299 -14.76 26.22 12.02
C ARG A 299 -16.26 26.01 11.83
N ALA A 300 -16.72 25.92 10.58
CA ALA A 300 -18.12 25.63 10.27
C ALA A 300 -18.56 24.25 10.76
N ASN A 301 -17.60 23.32 10.91
CA ASN A 301 -17.79 21.97 11.43
C ASN A 301 -17.28 21.80 12.87
N ARG A 302 -17.34 22.86 13.68
CA ARG A 302 -17.16 22.84 15.14
C ARG A 302 -15.76 22.43 15.62
N THR A 303 -14.70 22.74 14.86
CA THR A 303 -13.35 22.59 15.41
C THR A 303 -13.21 23.42 16.71
N ARG A 304 -12.58 22.86 17.74
CA ARG A 304 -12.35 23.53 19.02
C ARG A 304 -11.20 24.53 18.91
N SER A 305 -10.12 24.10 18.24
CA SER A 305 -8.93 24.91 18.07
C SER A 305 -8.27 24.70 16.71
N VAL A 306 -7.40 25.64 16.37
CA VAL A 306 -6.55 25.59 15.17
C VAL A 306 -5.12 25.92 15.60
N ARG A 307 -4.18 25.04 15.31
CA ARG A 307 -2.74 25.29 15.47
C ARG A 307 -2.10 25.24 14.09
N VAL A 308 -1.43 26.32 13.71
CA VAL A 308 -0.70 26.42 12.45
C VAL A 308 0.79 26.28 12.77
N ALA A 309 1.50 25.40 12.09
CA ALA A 309 2.94 25.24 12.28
C ALA A 309 3.65 26.57 12.00
N ALA A 310 4.41 27.07 12.97
CA ALA A 310 5.11 28.34 12.90
C ALA A 310 6.33 28.29 11.99
N ASP A 311 6.97 27.10 11.91
CA ASP A 311 8.18 26.86 11.14
C ASP A 311 8.29 25.37 10.74
N GLU A 312 9.36 25.04 10.01
CA GLU A 312 9.63 23.67 9.55
C GLU A 312 9.87 22.69 10.71
N ALA A 313 10.42 23.14 11.83
CA ALA A 313 10.64 22.28 12.99
C ALA A 313 9.30 21.84 13.63
N GLU A 314 8.36 22.77 13.76
CA GLU A 314 7.03 22.46 14.27
C GLU A 314 6.24 21.61 13.26
N ARG A 315 6.36 21.89 11.96
CA ARG A 315 5.81 21.05 10.89
C ARG A 315 6.31 19.62 11.00
N ALA A 316 7.64 19.44 11.06
CA ALA A 316 8.27 18.13 11.18
C ALA A 316 7.81 17.40 12.46
N LEU A 317 7.58 18.11 13.56
CA LEU A 317 7.11 17.52 14.81
C LEU A 317 5.67 17.00 14.70
N ILE A 318 4.77 17.79 14.08
CA ILE A 318 3.39 17.34 13.80
C ILE A 318 3.42 16.07 12.94
N TRP A 319 4.17 16.07 11.83
CA TRP A 319 4.30 14.90 10.96
C TRP A 319 4.97 13.71 11.63
N LYS A 320 5.95 13.93 12.52
CA LYS A 320 6.55 12.87 13.31
C LYS A 320 5.51 12.14 14.16
N GLY A 321 4.61 12.87 14.81
CA GLY A 321 3.50 12.28 15.58
C GLY A 321 2.63 11.38 14.69
N ARG A 322 2.20 11.86 13.53
CA ARG A 322 1.39 11.09 12.58
C ARG A 322 2.11 9.86 12.04
N LYS A 323 3.36 10.01 11.58
CA LYS A 323 4.15 8.89 11.04
C LYS A 323 4.52 7.85 12.10
N SER A 324 4.56 8.22 13.38
CA SER A 324 4.82 7.31 14.49
C SER A 324 3.60 6.51 14.95
N ALA A 325 2.40 6.84 14.49
CA ALA A 325 1.13 6.30 14.99
C ALA A 325 1.09 4.76 14.96
N PHE A 326 1.50 4.13 13.85
CA PHE A 326 1.53 2.67 13.73
C PHE A 326 2.48 2.00 14.74
N GLY A 327 3.65 2.59 14.98
CA GLY A 327 4.58 2.10 16.01
C GLY A 327 4.06 2.32 17.42
N ALA A 328 3.31 3.41 17.64
CA ALA A 328 2.75 3.75 18.95
C ALA A 328 1.61 2.81 19.38
N VAL A 329 0.90 2.18 18.45
CA VAL A 329 -0.16 1.17 18.73
C VAL A 329 0.35 0.02 19.61
N ALA A 330 1.63 -0.33 19.52
CA ALA A 330 2.24 -1.36 20.37
C ALA A 330 2.15 -1.05 21.88
N GLN A 331 1.87 0.21 22.27
CA GLN A 331 1.59 0.58 23.65
C GLN A 331 0.16 0.22 24.08
N ILE A 332 -0.75 -0.02 23.15
CA ILE A 332 -2.15 -0.40 23.41
C ILE A 332 -2.26 -1.91 23.60
N ALA A 333 -1.71 -2.68 22.66
CA ALA A 333 -1.65 -4.12 22.73
C ALA A 333 -0.44 -4.66 21.95
N PRO A 334 0.02 -5.90 22.22
CA PRO A 334 1.21 -6.47 21.59
C PRO A 334 1.03 -6.81 20.10
N HIS A 335 -0.22 -6.90 19.62
CA HIS A 335 -0.54 -7.18 18.23
C HIS A 335 -1.66 -6.25 17.76
N TYR A 336 -1.70 -5.98 16.48
CA TYR A 336 -2.83 -5.31 15.83
C TYR A 336 -3.08 -5.92 14.44
N HIS A 337 -4.32 -5.84 14.00
CA HIS A 337 -4.73 -6.13 12.64
C HIS A 337 -5.16 -4.82 11.98
N LEU A 338 -4.51 -4.48 10.89
CA LEU A 338 -4.68 -3.21 10.19
C LEU A 338 -5.55 -3.43 8.95
N HIS A 339 -6.60 -2.64 8.82
CA HIS A 339 -7.41 -2.57 7.61
C HIS A 339 -6.92 -1.44 6.69
N ASP A 340 -7.30 -1.55 5.44
CA ASP A 340 -7.00 -0.59 4.37
C ASP A 340 -8.17 -0.62 3.37
N CYS A 341 -9.26 0.00 3.76
CA CYS A 341 -10.46 0.10 2.94
C CYS A 341 -10.67 1.53 2.49
N VAL A 342 -11.04 1.74 1.24
CA VAL A 342 -11.43 3.06 0.75
C VAL A 342 -12.94 3.15 0.74
N VAL A 343 -13.50 4.28 1.18
CA VAL A 343 -14.94 4.56 1.11
C VAL A 343 -15.18 5.96 0.53
N PRO A 344 -16.34 6.22 -0.07
CA PRO A 344 -16.71 7.58 -0.45
C PRO A 344 -16.62 8.52 0.77
N ARG A 345 -15.95 9.65 0.62
CA ARG A 345 -15.72 10.62 1.73
C ARG A 345 -16.99 11.00 2.48
N THR A 346 -18.12 11.11 1.77
CA THR A 346 -19.43 11.43 2.36
C THR A 346 -19.96 10.33 3.29
N ARG A 347 -19.40 9.11 3.21
CA ARG A 347 -19.76 7.96 4.05
C ARG A 347 -18.80 7.74 5.22
N LEU A 348 -17.72 8.55 5.34
CA LEU A 348 -16.69 8.39 6.37
C LEU A 348 -17.24 8.32 7.79
N ALA A 349 -18.11 9.27 8.18
CA ALA A 349 -18.68 9.31 9.53
C ALA A 349 -19.52 8.07 9.84
N GLU A 350 -20.35 7.64 8.89
CA GLU A 350 -21.21 6.44 9.03
C GLU A 350 -20.35 5.17 9.16
N VAL A 351 -19.35 5.01 8.29
CA VAL A 351 -18.49 3.82 8.31
C VAL A 351 -17.65 3.78 9.59
N LEU A 352 -17.10 4.90 10.04
CA LEU A 352 -16.36 4.95 11.33
C LEU A 352 -17.25 4.56 12.51
N THR A 353 -18.49 5.05 12.58
CA THR A 353 -19.46 4.66 13.60
C THR A 353 -19.72 3.15 13.55
N GLY A 354 -19.88 2.58 12.35
CA GLY A 354 -20.03 1.13 12.15
C GLY A 354 -18.81 0.33 12.61
N VAL A 355 -17.59 0.82 12.31
CA VAL A 355 -16.33 0.19 12.74
C VAL A 355 -16.23 0.14 14.27
N TYR A 356 -16.56 1.24 14.97
CA TYR A 356 -16.59 1.24 16.45
C TYR A 356 -17.62 0.26 16.99
N ALA A 357 -18.83 0.20 16.42
CA ALA A 357 -19.89 -0.73 16.84
C ALA A 357 -19.49 -2.20 16.59
N ILE A 358 -18.79 -2.50 15.50
CA ILE A 358 -18.25 -3.85 15.22
C ILE A 358 -17.22 -4.21 16.30
N ALA A 359 -16.25 -3.34 16.56
CA ALA A 359 -15.22 -3.60 17.57
C ALA A 359 -15.81 -3.84 18.95
N GLU A 360 -16.81 -3.05 19.36
CA GLU A 360 -17.52 -3.21 20.64
C GLU A 360 -18.23 -4.58 20.72
N ARG A 361 -18.95 -4.99 19.66
CA ARG A 361 -19.63 -6.32 19.61
C ARG A 361 -18.67 -7.49 19.77
N HIS A 362 -17.45 -7.33 19.29
CA HIS A 362 -16.42 -8.37 19.36
C HIS A 362 -15.49 -8.23 20.58
N ASP A 363 -15.74 -7.29 21.48
CA ASP A 363 -14.89 -6.98 22.65
C ASP A 363 -13.43 -6.76 22.22
N LEU A 364 -13.23 -5.84 21.26
CA LEU A 364 -11.94 -5.46 20.69
C LEU A 364 -11.70 -3.96 20.84
N ILE A 365 -10.44 -3.59 21.00
CA ILE A 365 -10.02 -2.20 20.96
C ILE A 365 -9.74 -1.83 19.51
N VAL A 366 -10.41 -0.79 19.01
CA VAL A 366 -10.11 -0.21 17.70
C VAL A 366 -9.60 1.22 17.86
N THR A 367 -8.61 1.58 17.04
CA THR A 367 -8.12 2.95 16.88
C THR A 367 -8.00 3.26 15.40
N ASN A 368 -8.12 4.55 15.03
CA ASN A 368 -8.15 4.97 13.65
C ASN A 368 -7.13 6.06 13.37
N VAL A 369 -6.27 5.83 12.39
CA VAL A 369 -5.32 6.81 11.82
C VAL A 369 -5.25 6.60 10.31
N PHE A 370 -5.70 7.57 9.51
CA PHE A 370 -5.93 7.31 8.10
C PHE A 370 -5.88 8.57 7.22
N HIS A 371 -5.81 8.34 5.90
CA HIS A 371 -5.82 9.36 4.85
C HIS A 371 -7.28 9.81 4.60
N ALA A 372 -7.75 10.78 5.40
CA ALA A 372 -9.14 11.18 5.35
C ALA A 372 -9.51 11.88 4.03
N GLY A 373 -8.53 12.53 3.39
CA GLY A 373 -8.72 13.30 2.17
C GLY A 373 -9.18 12.48 0.97
N ASP A 374 -8.75 11.23 0.85
CA ASP A 374 -9.13 10.30 -0.22
C ASP A 374 -10.08 9.18 0.24
N GLY A 375 -10.42 9.17 1.54
CA GLY A 375 -11.36 8.19 2.10
C GLY A 375 -10.71 6.85 2.42
N ASN A 376 -9.40 6.77 2.45
CA ASN A 376 -8.67 5.53 2.76
C ASN A 376 -8.55 5.33 4.27
N LEU A 377 -9.38 4.43 4.81
CA LEU A 377 -9.52 4.12 6.24
C LEU A 377 -8.52 3.06 6.68
N HIS A 378 -7.86 3.31 7.83
CA HIS A 378 -6.97 2.33 8.47
C HIS A 378 -7.41 2.01 9.91
N PRO A 379 -8.54 1.33 10.14
CA PRO A 379 -8.88 0.79 11.45
C PRO A 379 -7.84 -0.22 11.91
N LEU A 380 -7.36 -0.04 13.16
CA LEU A 380 -6.41 -0.94 13.81
C LEU A 380 -7.14 -1.67 14.95
N LEU A 381 -7.43 -2.95 14.75
CA LEU A 381 -7.92 -3.82 15.80
C LEU A 381 -6.76 -4.28 16.67
N SER A 382 -6.66 -3.76 17.88
CA SER A 382 -5.57 -4.06 18.82
C SER A 382 -5.92 -5.25 19.72
N PHE A 383 -5.01 -6.23 19.86
CA PHE A 383 -5.28 -7.45 20.60
C PHE A 383 -4.01 -8.17 21.10
N ASP A 384 -4.21 -9.21 21.91
CA ASP A 384 -3.15 -10.14 22.30
C ASP A 384 -3.49 -11.55 21.79
N ARG A 385 -2.77 -12.01 20.76
CA ARG A 385 -2.97 -13.33 20.14
C ARG A 385 -2.67 -14.51 21.06
N ARG A 386 -2.02 -14.27 22.20
CA ARG A 386 -1.75 -15.30 23.22
C ARG A 386 -3.00 -15.66 24.03
N ILE A 387 -4.03 -14.80 24.00
CA ILE A 387 -5.31 -15.06 24.63
C ILE A 387 -6.15 -15.95 23.69
N PRO A 388 -6.53 -17.18 24.11
CA PRO A 388 -7.31 -18.08 23.28
C PRO A 388 -8.62 -17.45 22.78
N GLY A 389 -8.96 -17.70 21.50
CA GLY A 389 -10.19 -17.21 20.86
C GLY A 389 -10.14 -15.75 20.41
N THR A 390 -9.07 -15.00 20.75
CA THR A 390 -9.00 -13.58 20.35
C THR A 390 -8.74 -13.41 18.87
N LEU A 391 -7.87 -14.22 18.27
CA LEU A 391 -7.59 -14.14 16.84
C LEU A 391 -8.86 -14.41 16.00
N GLU A 392 -9.66 -15.39 16.37
CA GLU A 392 -10.91 -15.71 15.68
C GLU A 392 -11.93 -14.56 15.77
N ARG A 393 -11.97 -13.84 16.93
CA ARG A 393 -12.82 -12.65 17.08
C ARG A 393 -12.33 -11.51 16.16
N VAL A 394 -11.00 -11.30 16.11
CA VAL A 394 -10.40 -10.30 15.24
C VAL A 394 -10.72 -10.58 13.78
N LEU A 395 -10.57 -11.84 13.32
CA LEU A 395 -10.85 -12.22 11.93
C LEU A 395 -12.33 -12.04 11.57
N ARG A 396 -13.26 -12.37 12.49
CA ARG A 396 -14.70 -12.11 12.28
C ARG A 396 -15.02 -10.61 12.22
N ALA A 397 -14.48 -9.82 13.15
CA ALA A 397 -14.65 -8.38 13.11
C ALA A 397 -14.05 -7.77 11.85
N SER A 398 -12.92 -8.29 11.39
CA SER A 398 -12.26 -7.91 10.15
C SER A 398 -13.15 -8.12 8.92
N GLU A 399 -13.75 -9.30 8.80
CA GLU A 399 -14.70 -9.60 7.73
C GLU A 399 -15.90 -8.64 7.75
N GLU A 400 -16.50 -8.36 8.92
CA GLU A 400 -17.60 -7.42 9.05
C GLU A 400 -17.20 -5.99 8.64
N ILE A 401 -15.98 -5.53 8.99
CA ILE A 401 -15.46 -4.22 8.58
C ILE A 401 -15.29 -4.14 7.07
N VAL A 402 -14.71 -5.18 6.44
CA VAL A 402 -14.56 -5.22 4.98
C VAL A 402 -15.93 -5.15 4.29
N ARG A 403 -16.90 -5.94 4.73
CA ARG A 403 -18.26 -5.93 4.17
C ARG A 403 -18.92 -4.55 4.33
N LEU A 404 -18.83 -3.95 5.52
CA LEU A 404 -19.34 -2.60 5.78
C LEU A 404 -18.77 -1.58 4.79
N CYS A 405 -17.46 -1.64 4.52
CA CYS A 405 -16.80 -0.71 3.59
C CYS A 405 -17.26 -0.94 2.13
N VAL A 406 -17.37 -2.20 1.70
CA VAL A 406 -17.86 -2.55 0.37
C VAL A 406 -19.32 -2.12 0.19
N GLU A 407 -20.21 -2.39 1.17
CA GLU A 407 -21.61 -1.98 1.17
C GLU A 407 -21.78 -0.46 1.16
N ALA A 408 -20.80 0.27 1.69
CA ALA A 408 -20.76 1.73 1.60
C ALA A 408 -20.34 2.25 0.20
N GLY A 409 -20.10 1.36 -0.78
CA GLY A 409 -19.60 1.71 -2.11
C GLY A 409 -18.08 1.88 -2.16
N GLY A 410 -17.37 1.22 -1.26
CA GLY A 410 -15.92 1.28 -1.13
C GLY A 410 -15.17 0.17 -1.87
N ALA A 411 -13.84 0.14 -1.69
CA ALA A 411 -12.93 -0.85 -2.26
C ALA A 411 -12.19 -1.62 -1.16
N LEU A 412 -11.70 -2.84 -1.52
CA LEU A 412 -10.99 -3.73 -0.59
C LEU A 412 -9.63 -3.20 -0.14
N SER A 413 -8.98 -2.39 -0.97
CA SER A 413 -7.66 -1.85 -0.69
C SER A 413 -7.51 -0.46 -1.28
N GLY A 414 -6.93 0.45 -0.51
CA GLY A 414 -6.52 1.76 -0.96
C GLY A 414 -5.06 1.80 -1.42
N GLU A 415 -4.17 1.13 -0.67
CA GLU A 415 -2.73 1.21 -0.94
C GLU A 415 -1.93 -0.05 -0.54
N HIS A 416 -2.47 -0.93 0.34
CA HIS A 416 -1.72 -2.09 0.84
C HIS A 416 -1.68 -3.25 -0.16
N GLY A 417 -2.60 -3.29 -1.12
CA GLY A 417 -2.79 -4.41 -2.04
C GLY A 417 -3.73 -5.48 -1.48
N ILE A 418 -3.90 -6.54 -2.24
CA ILE A 418 -4.79 -7.68 -1.95
C ILE A 418 -4.01 -8.80 -1.26
N GLY A 419 -2.88 -9.20 -1.81
CA GLY A 419 -1.98 -10.22 -1.27
C GLY A 419 -2.66 -11.55 -0.99
N LEU A 420 -2.32 -12.12 0.17
CA LEU A 420 -2.98 -13.29 0.75
C LEU A 420 -4.17 -12.92 1.62
N GLU A 421 -4.16 -11.72 2.20
CA GLU A 421 -5.08 -11.33 3.26
C GLU A 421 -6.48 -11.01 2.73
N LYS A 422 -6.57 -10.39 1.55
CA LYS A 422 -7.83 -9.88 1.01
C LYS A 422 -8.34 -10.63 -0.22
N ARG A 423 -7.57 -11.57 -0.78
CA ARG A 423 -7.93 -12.30 -2.02
C ARG A 423 -9.29 -13.00 -1.94
N ASP A 424 -9.63 -13.54 -0.78
CA ASP A 424 -10.88 -14.28 -0.58
C ASP A 424 -12.11 -13.34 -0.48
N PHE A 425 -11.88 -12.02 -0.35
CA PHE A 425 -12.90 -10.97 -0.41
C PHE A 425 -13.10 -10.40 -1.82
N MET A 426 -12.24 -10.74 -2.79
CA MET A 426 -12.37 -10.25 -4.17
C MET A 426 -13.78 -10.47 -4.77
N PRO A 427 -14.47 -11.61 -4.53
CA PRO A 427 -15.83 -11.83 -5.01
C PRO A 427 -16.90 -10.89 -4.42
N LEU A 428 -16.59 -10.10 -3.37
CA LEU A 428 -17.50 -9.07 -2.86
C LEU A 428 -17.57 -7.83 -3.76
N VAL A 429 -16.53 -7.62 -4.58
CA VAL A 429 -16.40 -6.43 -5.43
C VAL A 429 -16.45 -6.78 -6.91
N PHE A 430 -15.88 -7.94 -7.29
CA PHE A 430 -15.73 -8.34 -8.68
C PHE A 430 -16.66 -9.51 -9.02
N SER A 431 -17.33 -9.42 -10.16
CA SER A 431 -18.11 -10.53 -10.70
C SER A 431 -17.22 -11.72 -11.09
N ALA A 432 -17.81 -12.87 -11.32
CA ALA A 432 -17.10 -14.05 -11.82
C ALA A 432 -16.41 -13.76 -13.17
N GLU A 433 -17.06 -13.01 -14.04
CA GLU A 433 -16.54 -12.58 -15.34
C GLU A 433 -15.32 -11.65 -15.18
N ASP A 434 -15.35 -10.71 -14.23
CA ASP A 434 -14.23 -9.81 -13.94
C ASP A 434 -13.03 -10.58 -13.42
N LEU A 435 -13.24 -11.52 -12.48
CA LEU A 435 -12.19 -12.38 -11.93
C LEU A 435 -11.59 -13.28 -13.02
N SER A 436 -12.42 -13.79 -13.95
CA SER A 436 -11.96 -14.54 -15.12
C SER A 436 -11.10 -13.69 -16.05
N ALA A 437 -11.50 -12.45 -16.31
CA ALA A 437 -10.70 -11.53 -17.13
C ALA A 437 -9.36 -11.22 -16.49
N GLN A 438 -9.32 -10.98 -15.16
CA GLN A 438 -8.07 -10.79 -14.41
C GLN A 438 -7.18 -12.05 -14.45
N ALA A 439 -7.77 -13.24 -14.34
CA ALA A 439 -7.04 -14.51 -14.47
C ALA A 439 -6.46 -14.68 -15.88
N CYS A 440 -7.18 -14.28 -16.95
CA CYS A 440 -6.64 -14.31 -18.32
C CYS A 440 -5.43 -13.36 -18.48
N VAL A 441 -5.46 -12.19 -17.86
CA VAL A 441 -4.30 -11.29 -17.85
C VAL A 441 -3.11 -11.97 -17.18
N ARG A 442 -3.30 -12.58 -16.01
CA ARG A 442 -2.25 -13.33 -15.32
C ARG A 442 -1.68 -14.47 -16.18
N GLU A 443 -2.55 -15.26 -16.79
CA GLU A 443 -2.15 -16.41 -17.63
C GLU A 443 -1.39 -15.96 -18.88
N ALA A 444 -1.71 -14.78 -19.44
CA ALA A 444 -0.97 -14.21 -20.56
C ALA A 444 0.49 -13.85 -20.22
N PHE A 445 0.76 -13.43 -18.98
CA PHE A 445 2.12 -13.12 -18.50
C PHE A 445 2.81 -14.35 -17.90
N ASP A 446 2.10 -15.18 -17.15
CA ASP A 446 2.63 -16.30 -16.37
C ASP A 446 1.75 -17.54 -16.52
N PRO A 447 1.81 -18.24 -17.67
CA PRO A 447 0.95 -19.41 -17.95
C PRO A 447 1.19 -20.58 -17.00
N GLU A 448 2.35 -20.67 -16.39
CA GLU A 448 2.71 -21.72 -15.43
C GLU A 448 2.43 -21.34 -13.97
N VAL A 449 1.91 -20.12 -13.71
CA VAL A 449 1.62 -19.58 -12.37
C VAL A 449 2.82 -19.72 -11.43
N ARG A 450 4.01 -19.41 -11.94
CA ARG A 450 5.28 -19.50 -11.20
C ARG A 450 5.55 -18.24 -10.38
N MET A 451 5.14 -17.07 -10.89
CA MET A 451 5.37 -15.78 -10.24
C MET A 451 4.36 -15.56 -9.12
N ASN A 452 4.84 -15.45 -7.91
CA ASN A 452 4.09 -15.14 -6.70
C ASN A 452 2.72 -15.85 -6.61
N PRO A 453 2.69 -17.20 -6.63
CA PRO A 453 1.45 -17.95 -6.67
C PRO A 453 0.58 -17.69 -5.43
N HIS A 454 -0.74 -17.92 -5.56
CA HIS A 454 -1.74 -17.76 -4.51
C HIS A 454 -1.94 -16.30 -4.03
N LYS A 455 -1.47 -15.30 -4.76
CA LYS A 455 -1.67 -13.89 -4.45
C LYS A 455 -2.69 -13.25 -5.39
N VAL A 456 -3.31 -12.17 -4.89
CA VAL A 456 -4.25 -11.31 -5.62
C VAL A 456 -5.58 -11.99 -5.95
N LEU A 457 -5.56 -13.04 -6.76
CA LEU A 457 -6.76 -13.76 -7.18
C LEU A 457 -7.14 -14.86 -6.19
N PRO A 458 -8.45 -15.14 -5.99
CA PRO A 458 -8.91 -16.30 -5.23
C PRO A 458 -8.31 -17.60 -5.77
N ASP A 459 -8.09 -18.57 -4.88
CA ASP A 459 -7.54 -19.87 -5.27
C ASP A 459 -8.46 -20.56 -6.30
N GLY A 460 -7.85 -21.11 -7.37
CA GLY A 460 -8.57 -21.78 -8.44
C GLY A 460 -9.09 -20.88 -9.55
N ALA A 461 -8.93 -19.55 -9.47
CA ALA A 461 -9.29 -18.64 -10.55
C ALA A 461 -8.41 -18.90 -11.79
N ARG A 462 -9.04 -19.29 -12.92
CA ARG A 462 -8.39 -19.53 -14.21
C ARG A 462 -9.11 -18.84 -15.34
N CYS A 463 -8.38 -18.54 -16.41
CA CYS A 463 -8.96 -18.05 -17.65
C CYS A 463 -9.97 -19.06 -18.20
N GLY A 464 -11.21 -18.64 -18.39
CA GLY A 464 -12.29 -19.44 -18.99
C GLY A 464 -13.08 -20.35 -18.03
N ASP A 465 -12.65 -20.58 -16.78
CA ASP A 465 -13.36 -21.45 -15.83
C ASP A 465 -14.77 -20.94 -15.51
N PHE A 466 -15.00 -19.62 -15.55
CA PHE A 466 -16.32 -19.02 -15.28
C PHE A 466 -17.33 -19.15 -16.45
N ALA A 467 -16.88 -19.48 -17.64
CA ALA A 467 -17.80 -19.79 -18.75
C ALA A 467 -18.61 -21.09 -18.52
N MET A 468 -18.10 -22.00 -17.69
CA MET A 468 -18.77 -23.27 -17.35
C MET A 468 -19.68 -23.16 -16.12
N ALA A 469 -19.52 -22.16 -15.25
CA ALA A 469 -20.35 -21.95 -14.05
C ALA A 469 -21.73 -21.37 -14.36
N ARG A 470 -22.05 -21.00 -15.59
CA ARG A 470 -23.37 -20.51 -16.01
C ARG A 470 -24.52 -21.51 -15.86
N GLY A 471 -24.28 -22.69 -15.30
CA GLY A 471 -25.27 -23.76 -15.12
C GLY A 471 -25.92 -23.88 -13.76
N THR A 472 -25.38 -23.30 -12.68
CA THR A 472 -25.94 -23.45 -11.33
C THR A 472 -25.71 -22.20 -10.48
N ASP A 473 -26.80 -21.50 -10.14
CA ASP A 473 -26.99 -20.59 -9.00
C ASP A 473 -26.28 -19.22 -8.91
N ALA A 474 -25.51 -18.75 -9.90
CA ALA A 474 -24.95 -17.40 -9.89
C ALA A 474 -26.04 -16.29 -10.07
N ALA A 475 -27.22 -16.63 -10.53
CA ALA A 475 -28.35 -15.69 -10.68
C ALA A 475 -28.99 -15.27 -9.34
N ALA A 476 -28.77 -16.01 -8.27
CA ALA A 476 -29.35 -15.70 -6.96
C ALA A 476 -28.50 -14.70 -6.14
N ALA A 477 -27.18 -14.66 -6.37
CA ALA A 477 -26.28 -13.74 -5.65
C ALA A 477 -26.24 -12.32 -6.28
N ALA A 478 -26.58 -12.20 -7.57
CA ALA A 478 -26.56 -10.92 -8.28
C ALA A 478 -27.89 -10.12 -8.13
N ALA A 479 -28.93 -10.72 -7.56
CA ALA A 479 -30.24 -10.10 -7.45
C ALA A 479 -30.37 -9.06 -6.32
N ASP A 480 -29.41 -8.98 -5.40
CA ASP A 480 -29.49 -8.11 -4.21
C ASP A 480 -28.50 -6.91 -4.24
N LEU A 481 -27.84 -6.64 -5.38
CA LEU A 481 -26.99 -5.45 -5.50
C LEU A 481 -27.80 -4.28 -6.08
N PRO A 482 -27.72 -3.07 -5.49
CA PRO A 482 -28.42 -1.90 -6.03
C PRO A 482 -27.90 -1.50 -7.42
N GLU A 483 -28.81 -1.20 -8.35
CA GLU A 483 -28.49 -0.65 -9.67
C GLU A 483 -27.66 0.64 -9.51
N GLY A 484 -26.44 0.63 -10.02
CA GLY A 484 -25.55 1.80 -10.06
C GLY A 484 -24.16 1.64 -9.42
N ALA A 485 -23.79 0.48 -8.95
CA ALA A 485 -22.45 0.22 -8.41
C ALA A 485 -21.43 -0.06 -9.54
N TRP A 486 -21.19 0.94 -10.41
CA TRP A 486 -20.12 0.88 -11.40
C TRP A 486 -19.15 2.04 -11.19
N ILE A 487 -17.88 1.70 -10.99
CA ILE A 487 -16.63 2.48 -10.86
C ILE A 487 -16.34 2.97 -9.45
#